data_757acbe7a458fabd7e2d3bcf1988d124
#
_entry.id   757acbe7a458fabd7e2d3bcf1988d124
#
_cell.length_a   1.000
_cell.length_b   1.000
_cell.length_c   1.000
_cell.angle_alpha   90.00
_cell.angle_beta   90.00
_cell.angle_gamma   90.00
#
_symmetry.space_group_name_H-M   'P 1'
#
loop_
_entity.id
_entity.type
_entity.pdbx_description
1 polymer ?
#
loop_
_entity_poly.entity_id
_entity_poly.type
_entity_poly.pdbx_seq_one_letter_code
_entity_poly.pdbx_strand_id
1 'polypeptide(L)'
;MDRLAELGRPLRVGGENPPSRSELERDIAGACAAVVTITERIDADVLAAAGDGLQVIANVAVGFDNIDVAAAATMGVTVTNTPGVLDNATADHTFALILAASRRLVEGDRFLRSGQAWVWGPRMMLGLDVSAGATLGILGYGRIARAVARRARAFDMRVLATSRSRTSGDEDGVRFVDADTLLAASDVVCVLTPLTPETRHLIDAAALARMKPTAYLVNTARGGVVDESALVDALTAGRISGAALDVFDNEPHVDPALLAAPNLVLTPHIASAGAATRDAMGVLAVDNVAAVLTGRPALNPVR
;
A
#
# COMPACT_ATOMS: atom_id res chain seq x y z
N MET A 1 -24.20 5.84 2.65
CA MET A 1 -25.02 6.10 3.86
C MET A 1 -26.44 5.59 3.67
N ASP A 2 -27.10 5.95 2.58
CA ASP A 2 -28.51 5.59 2.32
C ASP A 2 -28.77 4.07 2.38
N ARG A 3 -27.88 3.26 1.77
CA ARG A 3 -27.97 1.78 1.80
C ARG A 3 -27.88 1.17 3.21
N LEU A 4 -27.14 1.78 4.15
CA LEU A 4 -27.11 1.32 5.56
C LEU A 4 -28.39 1.74 6.28
N ALA A 5 -28.93 2.91 5.97
CA ALA A 5 -30.21 3.36 6.53
C ALA A 5 -31.38 2.45 6.11
N GLU A 6 -31.35 1.91 4.88
CA GLU A 6 -32.35 0.96 4.37
C GLU A 6 -32.44 -0.34 5.20
N LEU A 7 -31.37 -0.69 5.97
CA LEU A 7 -31.39 -1.85 6.86
C LEU A 7 -32.27 -1.65 8.12
N GLY A 8 -32.82 -0.43 8.32
CA GLY A 8 -33.73 -0.11 9.42
C GLY A 8 -33.09 -0.19 10.81
N ARG A 9 -31.75 -0.11 10.90
CA ARG A 9 -30.99 -0.17 12.16
C ARG A 9 -30.41 1.20 12.50
N PRO A 10 -30.26 1.54 13.80
CA PRO A 10 -29.59 2.77 14.20
C PRO A 10 -28.18 2.83 13.65
N LEU A 11 -27.81 3.97 13.07
CA LEU A 11 -26.50 4.23 12.48
C LEU A 11 -25.75 5.25 13.35
N ARG A 12 -24.53 4.87 13.80
CA ARG A 12 -23.56 5.80 14.38
C ARG A 12 -22.54 6.15 13.31
N VAL A 13 -22.24 7.41 13.17
CA VAL A 13 -21.24 7.90 12.21
C VAL A 13 -20.10 8.51 13.00
N GLY A 14 -18.89 8.04 12.76
CA GLY A 14 -17.67 8.60 13.33
C GLY A 14 -17.39 10.01 12.84
N GLY A 15 -16.43 10.68 13.46
CA GLY A 15 -15.94 12.00 13.04
C GLY A 15 -15.06 11.93 11.78
N GLU A 16 -14.58 13.10 11.35
CA GLU A 16 -13.65 13.22 10.21
C GLU A 16 -12.24 12.70 10.53
N ASN A 17 -11.86 12.73 11.80
CA ASN A 17 -10.57 12.25 12.28
C ASN A 17 -10.68 10.81 12.78
N PRO A 18 -9.59 10.02 12.69
CA PRO A 18 -9.54 8.70 13.30
C PRO A 18 -9.88 8.78 14.79
N PRO A 19 -10.75 7.90 15.31
CA PRO A 19 -11.08 7.90 16.72
C PRO A 19 -9.88 7.47 17.58
N SER A 20 -9.79 8.03 18.79
CA SER A 20 -8.92 7.47 19.81
C SER A 20 -9.39 6.05 20.20
N ARG A 21 -8.52 5.28 20.85
CA ARG A 21 -8.85 3.94 21.32
C ARG A 21 -10.16 3.90 22.14
N SER A 22 -10.29 4.80 23.11
CA SER A 22 -11.48 4.85 23.98
C SER A 22 -12.75 5.29 23.23
N GLU A 23 -12.63 6.12 22.22
CA GLU A 23 -13.74 6.49 21.33
C GLU A 23 -14.16 5.30 20.48
N LEU A 24 -13.23 4.58 19.89
CA LEU A 24 -13.50 3.39 19.10
C LEU A 24 -14.24 2.31 19.91
N GLU A 25 -13.77 2.01 21.13
CA GLU A 25 -14.40 1.05 22.03
C GLU A 25 -15.82 1.47 22.43
N ARG A 26 -16.03 2.75 22.71
CA ARG A 26 -17.35 3.30 23.02
C ARG A 26 -18.29 3.23 21.81
N ASP A 27 -17.80 3.57 20.63
CA ASP A 27 -18.62 3.70 19.43
C ASP A 27 -18.99 2.33 18.85
N ILE A 28 -18.16 1.30 19.02
CA ILE A 28 -18.44 -0.05 18.58
C ILE A 28 -19.35 -0.83 19.57
N ALA A 29 -19.45 -0.38 20.83
CA ALA A 29 -20.22 -1.07 21.86
C ALA A 29 -21.70 -1.25 21.46
N GLY A 30 -22.15 -2.52 21.47
CA GLY A 30 -23.52 -2.92 21.08
C GLY A 30 -23.79 -2.84 19.58
N ALA A 31 -22.79 -2.61 18.74
CA ALA A 31 -22.93 -2.63 17.29
C ALA A 31 -23.15 -4.05 16.76
N CYS A 32 -24.01 -4.20 15.74
CA CYS A 32 -24.14 -5.47 15.01
C CYS A 32 -23.22 -5.53 13.77
N ALA A 33 -22.71 -4.40 13.33
CA ALA A 33 -21.73 -4.27 12.23
C ALA A 33 -20.87 -3.04 12.43
N ALA A 34 -19.63 -3.07 11.94
CA ALA A 34 -18.75 -1.92 11.88
C ALA A 34 -18.17 -1.78 10.47
N VAL A 35 -18.14 -0.54 9.95
CA VAL A 35 -17.36 -0.18 8.77
C VAL A 35 -16.17 0.62 9.27
N VAL A 36 -14.99 0.13 9.00
CA VAL A 36 -13.72 0.67 9.50
C VAL A 36 -12.74 0.94 8.36
N THR A 37 -11.73 1.76 8.61
CA THR A 37 -10.64 2.03 7.68
C THR A 37 -9.34 1.40 8.20
N ILE A 38 -8.23 1.66 7.54
CA ILE A 38 -6.91 1.16 7.97
C ILE A 38 -6.40 1.82 9.26
N THR A 39 -6.99 2.92 9.69
CA THR A 39 -6.57 3.68 10.87
C THR A 39 -7.10 3.10 12.18
N GLU A 40 -8.22 2.39 12.14
CA GLU A 40 -8.81 1.75 13.31
C GLU A 40 -8.17 0.37 13.55
N ARG A 41 -7.43 0.25 14.65
CA ARG A 41 -6.89 -1.04 15.09
C ARG A 41 -7.95 -1.84 15.83
N ILE A 42 -8.40 -2.92 15.21
CA ILE A 42 -9.42 -3.84 15.75
C ILE A 42 -8.72 -5.08 16.29
N ASP A 43 -8.38 -5.06 17.55
CA ASP A 43 -7.81 -6.19 18.29
C ASP A 43 -8.88 -6.88 19.17
N ALA A 44 -8.46 -7.89 19.94
CA ALA A 44 -9.35 -8.67 20.79
C ALA A 44 -10.13 -7.81 21.82
N ASP A 45 -9.53 -6.71 22.33
CA ASP A 45 -10.19 -5.85 23.32
C ASP A 45 -11.29 -5.01 22.66
N VAL A 46 -11.06 -4.46 21.47
CA VAL A 46 -12.10 -3.75 20.70
C VAL A 46 -13.24 -4.68 20.32
N LEU A 47 -12.92 -5.91 19.93
CA LEU A 47 -13.92 -6.93 19.64
C LEU A 47 -14.76 -7.27 20.89
N ALA A 48 -14.11 -7.43 22.05
CA ALA A 48 -14.80 -7.68 23.32
C ALA A 48 -15.70 -6.49 23.72
N ALA A 49 -15.25 -5.25 23.50
CA ALA A 49 -16.04 -4.05 23.76
C ALA A 49 -17.31 -3.96 22.89
N ALA A 50 -17.28 -4.50 21.68
CA ALA A 50 -18.46 -4.56 20.80
C ALA A 50 -19.56 -5.47 21.36
N GLY A 51 -19.20 -6.52 22.11
CA GLY A 51 -20.10 -7.50 22.68
C GLY A 51 -20.58 -8.54 21.66
N ASP A 52 -21.42 -9.46 22.11
CA ASP A 52 -21.86 -10.66 21.37
C ASP A 52 -22.74 -10.35 20.15
N GLY A 53 -23.18 -9.11 20.00
CA GLY A 53 -24.05 -8.69 18.88
C GLY A 53 -23.34 -8.43 17.57
N LEU A 54 -22.01 -8.28 17.57
CA LEU A 54 -21.22 -7.94 16.37
C LEU A 54 -21.17 -9.16 15.43
N GLN A 55 -21.57 -8.97 14.18
CA GLN A 55 -21.60 -10.02 13.15
C GLN A 55 -20.57 -9.80 12.04
N VAL A 56 -20.26 -8.54 11.74
CA VAL A 56 -19.37 -8.21 10.62
C VAL A 56 -18.55 -6.94 10.87
N ILE A 57 -17.29 -6.99 10.46
CA ILE A 57 -16.41 -5.83 10.31
C ILE A 57 -16.06 -5.71 8.84
N ALA A 58 -16.43 -4.59 8.21
CA ALA A 58 -16.10 -4.31 6.82
C ALA A 58 -14.97 -3.26 6.75
N ASN A 59 -13.78 -3.72 6.40
CA ASN A 59 -12.60 -2.87 6.24
C ASN A 59 -12.61 -2.19 4.86
N VAL A 60 -12.58 -0.86 4.82
CA VAL A 60 -12.51 -0.06 3.59
C VAL A 60 -11.06 -0.03 3.08
N ALA A 61 -10.49 -1.19 2.84
CA ALA A 61 -9.13 -1.41 2.36
C ALA A 61 -8.99 -2.80 1.74
N VAL A 62 -7.89 -3.07 1.02
CA VAL A 62 -7.49 -4.45 0.64
C VAL A 62 -6.70 -5.13 1.74
N GLY A 63 -5.72 -4.42 2.32
CA GLY A 63 -4.99 -4.90 3.49
C GLY A 63 -5.88 -4.90 4.72
N PHE A 64 -5.62 -5.82 5.65
CA PHE A 64 -6.43 -6.03 6.86
C PHE A 64 -5.56 -6.30 8.09
N ASP A 65 -4.31 -5.93 8.03
CA ASP A 65 -3.32 -6.04 9.12
C ASP A 65 -3.66 -5.18 10.35
N ASN A 66 -4.60 -4.25 10.20
CA ASN A 66 -5.23 -3.49 11.28
C ASN A 66 -6.29 -4.29 12.07
N ILE A 67 -6.69 -5.49 11.63
CA ILE A 67 -7.74 -6.30 12.26
C ILE A 67 -7.17 -7.64 12.70
N ASP A 68 -7.40 -8.01 13.96
CA ASP A 68 -7.15 -9.36 14.46
C ASP A 68 -8.22 -10.33 13.94
N VAL A 69 -7.96 -10.89 12.75
CA VAL A 69 -8.88 -11.80 12.08
C VAL A 69 -9.09 -13.11 12.88
N ALA A 70 -8.05 -13.56 13.60
CA ALA A 70 -8.15 -14.78 14.41
C ALA A 70 -9.06 -14.57 15.62
N ALA A 71 -8.91 -13.45 16.33
CA ALA A 71 -9.81 -13.09 17.43
C ALA A 71 -11.26 -12.90 16.93
N ALA A 72 -11.44 -12.19 15.79
CA ALA A 72 -12.77 -12.03 15.19
C ALA A 72 -13.43 -13.37 14.86
N ALA A 73 -12.68 -14.31 14.25
CA ALA A 73 -13.19 -15.65 13.93
C ALA A 73 -13.60 -16.43 15.18
N THR A 74 -12.85 -16.33 16.29
CA THR A 74 -13.18 -16.97 17.56
C THR A 74 -14.51 -16.47 18.14
N MET A 75 -14.85 -15.20 17.89
CA MET A 75 -16.11 -14.57 18.31
C MET A 75 -17.23 -14.73 17.27
N GLY A 76 -17.01 -15.44 16.17
CA GLY A 76 -17.99 -15.62 15.09
C GLY A 76 -18.20 -14.35 14.23
N VAL A 77 -17.31 -13.38 14.33
CA VAL A 77 -17.39 -12.12 13.56
C VAL A 77 -16.76 -12.30 12.19
N THR A 78 -17.52 -12.00 11.14
CA THR A 78 -17.01 -12.02 9.76
C THR A 78 -16.19 -10.74 9.47
N VAL A 79 -14.94 -10.89 9.06
CA VAL A 79 -14.13 -9.77 8.56
C VAL A 79 -14.21 -9.75 7.04
N THR A 80 -14.41 -8.56 6.46
CA THR A 80 -14.43 -8.36 5.00
C THR A 80 -13.52 -7.22 4.59
N ASN A 81 -13.08 -7.22 3.33
CA ASN A 81 -12.25 -6.16 2.74
C ASN A 81 -12.81 -5.72 1.37
N THR A 82 -12.13 -4.80 0.68
CA THR A 82 -12.62 -4.21 -0.58
C THR A 82 -11.66 -4.49 -1.76
N PRO A 83 -11.43 -5.75 -2.16
CA PRO A 83 -10.54 -6.09 -3.25
C PRO A 83 -11.14 -5.78 -4.63
N GLY A 84 -10.27 -5.53 -5.61
CA GLY A 84 -10.66 -5.37 -7.02
C GLY A 84 -10.98 -3.93 -7.41
N VAL A 85 -11.66 -3.18 -6.54
CA VAL A 85 -12.14 -1.82 -6.86
C VAL A 85 -11.04 -0.76 -6.83
N LEU A 86 -9.93 -0.99 -6.11
CA LEU A 86 -8.83 -0.03 -5.96
C LEU A 86 -7.56 -0.42 -6.74
N ASP A 87 -7.53 -1.59 -7.40
CA ASP A 87 -6.33 -2.15 -8.01
C ASP A 87 -5.70 -1.19 -9.04
N ASN A 88 -6.54 -0.57 -9.88
CA ASN A 88 -6.06 0.37 -10.89
C ASN A 88 -5.57 1.69 -10.29
N ALA A 89 -6.31 2.27 -9.35
CA ALA A 89 -5.90 3.52 -8.71
C ALA A 89 -4.54 3.37 -7.98
N THR A 90 -4.38 2.27 -7.22
CA THR A 90 -3.11 1.96 -6.56
C THR A 90 -1.99 1.74 -7.57
N ALA A 91 -2.27 1.08 -8.69
CA ALA A 91 -1.27 0.89 -9.75
C ALA A 91 -0.92 2.20 -10.46
N ASP A 92 -1.88 3.10 -10.69
CA ASP A 92 -1.65 4.44 -11.24
C ASP A 92 -0.71 5.24 -10.33
N HIS A 93 -1.01 5.25 -9.03
CA HIS A 93 -0.19 5.96 -8.03
C HIS A 93 1.21 5.34 -7.91
N THR A 94 1.31 4.01 -7.86
CA THR A 94 2.62 3.32 -7.86
C THR A 94 3.45 3.75 -9.07
N PHE A 95 2.83 3.80 -10.25
CA PHE A 95 3.54 4.20 -11.47
C PHE A 95 3.89 5.69 -11.48
N ALA A 96 3.02 6.55 -10.93
CA ALA A 96 3.33 7.96 -10.72
C ALA A 96 4.54 8.15 -9.80
N LEU A 97 4.65 7.38 -8.71
CA LEU A 97 5.80 7.38 -7.81
C LEU A 97 7.09 6.88 -8.51
N ILE A 98 7.00 5.84 -9.37
CA ILE A 98 8.12 5.41 -10.20
C ILE A 98 8.65 6.59 -11.04
N LEU A 99 7.76 7.28 -11.75
CA LEU A 99 8.14 8.41 -12.58
C LEU A 99 8.62 9.61 -11.74
N ALA A 100 7.96 9.90 -10.62
CA ALA A 100 8.34 11.01 -9.75
C ALA A 100 9.75 10.85 -9.18
N ALA A 101 10.10 9.66 -8.71
CA ALA A 101 11.42 9.35 -8.17
C ALA A 101 12.46 9.29 -9.30
N SER A 102 12.23 8.46 -10.33
CA SER A 102 13.20 8.22 -11.40
C SER A 102 13.49 9.46 -12.27
N ARG A 103 12.53 10.39 -12.39
CA ARG A 103 12.67 11.63 -13.16
C ARG A 103 12.86 12.88 -12.29
N ARG A 104 13.06 12.69 -10.97
CA ARG A 104 13.37 13.76 -10.00
C ARG A 104 12.32 14.89 -10.01
N LEU A 105 11.03 14.55 -10.21
CA LEU A 105 9.97 15.56 -10.40
C LEU A 105 9.79 16.44 -9.17
N VAL A 106 9.74 15.85 -7.98
CA VAL A 106 9.53 16.58 -6.71
C VAL A 106 10.74 17.45 -6.39
N GLU A 107 11.95 16.98 -6.68
CA GLU A 107 13.18 17.76 -6.52
C GLU A 107 13.21 18.95 -7.48
N GLY A 108 12.84 18.73 -8.75
CA GLY A 108 12.75 19.79 -9.76
C GLY A 108 11.73 20.87 -9.38
N ASP A 109 10.54 20.49 -8.89
CA ASP A 109 9.53 21.42 -8.40
C ASP A 109 10.04 22.24 -7.20
N ARG A 110 10.64 21.56 -6.20
CA ARG A 110 11.24 22.24 -5.03
C ARG A 110 12.35 23.20 -5.42
N PHE A 111 13.20 22.80 -6.36
CA PHE A 111 14.29 23.63 -6.85
C PHE A 111 13.76 24.94 -7.48
N LEU A 112 12.77 24.87 -8.36
CA LEU A 112 12.18 26.07 -8.96
C LEU A 112 11.47 26.95 -7.92
N ARG A 113 10.70 26.37 -7.00
CA ARG A 113 10.00 27.11 -5.93
C ARG A 113 10.95 27.76 -4.93
N SER A 114 12.18 27.25 -4.78
CA SER A 114 13.18 27.87 -3.91
C SER A 114 13.70 29.22 -4.42
N GLY A 115 13.37 29.60 -5.67
CA GLY A 115 13.83 30.83 -6.29
C GLY A 115 15.31 30.83 -6.68
N GLN A 116 15.99 29.69 -6.60
CA GLN A 116 17.40 29.60 -7.01
C GLN A 116 17.53 29.85 -8.52
N ALA A 117 18.49 30.69 -8.87
CA ALA A 117 18.83 30.91 -10.28
C ALA A 117 19.37 29.61 -10.88
N TRP A 118 18.95 29.29 -12.09
CA TRP A 118 19.42 28.12 -12.80
C TRP A 118 19.84 28.44 -14.24
N VAL A 119 20.78 27.66 -14.72
CA VAL A 119 21.21 27.70 -16.12
C VAL A 119 21.05 26.29 -16.66
N TRP A 120 20.33 26.17 -17.77
CA TRP A 120 20.16 24.89 -18.42
C TRP A 120 21.51 24.29 -18.83
N GLY A 121 21.68 23.00 -18.55
CA GLY A 121 22.87 22.24 -18.93
C GLY A 121 22.53 20.78 -19.20
N PRO A 122 23.29 20.09 -20.09
CA PRO A 122 22.96 18.71 -20.53
C PRO A 122 23.07 17.67 -19.44
N ARG A 123 23.61 18.00 -18.27
CA ARG A 123 23.71 17.10 -17.10
C ARG A 123 22.84 17.57 -15.92
N MET A 124 21.98 18.55 -16.12
CA MET A 124 21.15 19.08 -15.06
C MET A 124 20.05 18.07 -14.72
N MET A 125 19.97 17.62 -13.44
CA MET A 125 18.93 16.74 -12.90
C MET A 125 18.66 15.48 -13.73
N LEU A 126 19.73 14.80 -14.16
CA LEU A 126 19.61 13.53 -14.87
C LEU A 126 18.89 12.48 -13.99
N GLY A 127 17.98 11.74 -14.59
CA GLY A 127 17.24 10.64 -13.99
C GLY A 127 17.33 9.36 -14.83
N LEU A 128 16.58 8.35 -14.43
CA LEU A 128 16.45 7.10 -15.18
C LEU A 128 15.52 7.26 -16.38
N ASP A 129 15.94 6.78 -17.52
CA ASP A 129 15.13 6.73 -18.74
C ASP A 129 14.37 5.40 -18.78
N VAL A 130 13.16 5.39 -18.20
CA VAL A 130 12.39 4.16 -18.00
C VAL A 130 12.02 3.46 -19.32
N SER A 131 11.76 4.22 -20.37
CA SER A 131 11.40 3.71 -21.71
C SER A 131 12.60 3.27 -22.54
N ALA A 132 13.83 3.36 -22.02
CA ALA A 132 15.03 2.83 -22.69
C ALA A 132 15.28 1.34 -22.37
N GLY A 133 14.23 0.58 -22.08
CA GLY A 133 14.32 -0.84 -21.74
C GLY A 133 14.73 -1.11 -20.30
N ALA A 134 14.42 -0.18 -19.39
CA ALA A 134 14.63 -0.39 -17.95
C ALA A 134 13.88 -1.63 -17.43
N THR A 135 14.38 -2.23 -16.37
CA THR A 135 13.78 -3.40 -15.75
C THR A 135 13.04 -3.01 -14.49
N LEU A 136 11.74 -3.32 -14.44
CA LEU A 136 10.92 -3.23 -13.24
C LEU A 136 10.90 -4.59 -12.54
N GLY A 137 11.35 -4.65 -11.30
CA GLY A 137 11.20 -5.79 -10.41
C GLY A 137 10.00 -5.59 -9.48
N ILE A 138 9.11 -6.57 -9.40
CA ILE A 138 7.90 -6.50 -8.57
C ILE A 138 7.99 -7.59 -7.50
N LEU A 139 8.14 -7.19 -6.24
CA LEU A 139 8.08 -8.08 -5.09
C LEU A 139 6.63 -8.32 -4.68
N GLY A 140 6.13 -9.55 -4.95
CA GLY A 140 4.74 -9.93 -4.79
C GLY A 140 3.92 -9.69 -6.07
N TYR A 141 3.25 -10.75 -6.58
CA TYR A 141 2.53 -10.68 -7.85
C TYR A 141 1.03 -10.96 -7.69
N GLY A 142 0.33 -10.01 -7.07
CA GLY A 142 -1.12 -10.00 -6.89
C GLY A 142 -1.85 -9.16 -7.96
N ARG A 143 -3.10 -8.78 -7.68
CA ARG A 143 -3.96 -7.97 -8.58
C ARG A 143 -3.34 -6.61 -8.91
N ILE A 144 -2.90 -5.86 -7.89
CA ILE A 144 -2.26 -4.55 -8.07
C ILE A 144 -0.97 -4.71 -8.90
N ALA A 145 -0.16 -5.70 -8.58
CA ALA A 145 1.09 -5.98 -9.30
C ALA A 145 0.87 -6.24 -10.79
N ARG A 146 -0.18 -7.02 -11.15
CA ARG A 146 -0.59 -7.23 -12.55
C ARG A 146 -0.98 -5.91 -13.24
N ALA A 147 -1.67 -5.02 -12.53
CA ALA A 147 -2.05 -3.71 -13.05
C ALA A 147 -0.82 -2.79 -13.22
N VAL A 148 0.16 -2.83 -12.31
CA VAL A 148 1.46 -2.12 -12.43
C VAL A 148 2.26 -2.68 -13.61
N ALA A 149 2.36 -4.01 -13.75
CA ALA A 149 3.07 -4.66 -14.85
C ALA A 149 2.52 -4.25 -16.24
N ARG A 150 1.18 -4.14 -16.37
CA ARG A 150 0.57 -3.64 -17.63
C ARG A 150 1.04 -2.22 -17.98
N ARG A 151 1.16 -1.33 -16.98
CA ARG A 151 1.64 0.05 -17.17
C ARG A 151 3.12 0.06 -17.56
N ALA A 152 3.94 -0.71 -16.85
CA ALA A 152 5.36 -0.83 -17.13
C ALA A 152 5.64 -1.28 -18.57
N ARG A 153 4.87 -2.25 -19.06
CA ARG A 153 5.00 -2.72 -20.45
C ARG A 153 4.62 -1.64 -21.48
N ALA A 154 3.65 -0.78 -21.16
CA ALA A 154 3.31 0.35 -22.04
C ALA A 154 4.41 1.43 -22.08
N PHE A 155 5.36 1.37 -21.15
CA PHE A 155 6.59 2.16 -21.12
C PHE A 155 7.82 1.37 -21.60
N ASP A 156 7.62 0.27 -22.33
CA ASP A 156 8.69 -0.59 -22.87
C ASP A 156 9.64 -1.17 -21.81
N MET A 157 9.23 -1.20 -20.54
CA MET A 157 10.01 -1.80 -19.46
C MET A 157 9.95 -3.33 -19.53
N ARG A 158 11.07 -3.96 -19.21
CA ARG A 158 11.11 -5.40 -18.90
C ARG A 158 10.55 -5.59 -17.49
N VAL A 159 9.72 -6.63 -17.28
CA VAL A 159 9.12 -6.88 -15.97
C VAL A 159 9.58 -8.22 -15.41
N LEU A 160 10.18 -8.16 -14.21
CA LEU A 160 10.47 -9.31 -13.36
C LEU A 160 9.51 -9.33 -12.17
N ALA A 161 9.16 -10.50 -11.68
CA ALA A 161 8.32 -10.63 -10.50
C ALA A 161 8.75 -11.79 -9.60
N THR A 162 8.46 -11.66 -8.30
CA THR A 162 8.47 -12.78 -7.36
C THR A 162 7.05 -13.16 -6.96
N SER A 163 6.82 -14.44 -6.70
CA SER A 163 5.54 -14.95 -6.17
C SER A 163 5.77 -16.16 -5.30
N ARG A 164 5.01 -16.30 -4.22
CA ARG A 164 5.05 -17.50 -3.37
C ARG A 164 4.62 -18.78 -4.12
N SER A 165 3.71 -18.63 -5.07
CA SER A 165 3.14 -19.74 -5.84
C SER A 165 3.89 -20.05 -7.12
N ARG A 166 4.85 -19.20 -7.54
CA ARG A 166 5.58 -19.35 -8.79
C ARG A 166 7.00 -18.80 -8.64
N THR A 167 7.99 -19.66 -8.88
CA THR A 167 9.41 -19.35 -8.73
C THR A 167 10.15 -19.18 -10.06
N SER A 168 9.51 -19.51 -11.19
CA SER A 168 10.09 -19.40 -12.53
C SER A 168 9.03 -19.41 -13.63
N GLY A 169 9.43 -19.07 -14.86
CA GLY A 169 8.58 -19.04 -16.05
C GLY A 169 8.09 -17.65 -16.40
N ASP A 170 7.35 -17.57 -17.50
CA ASP A 170 6.81 -16.31 -18.03
C ASP A 170 5.27 -16.36 -18.05
N GLU A 171 4.64 -15.23 -17.74
CA GLU A 171 3.19 -15.01 -17.83
C GLU A 171 2.92 -13.57 -18.28
N ASP A 172 2.18 -13.39 -19.36
CA ASP A 172 1.78 -12.07 -19.87
C ASP A 172 2.95 -11.07 -20.02
N GLY A 173 4.13 -11.54 -20.45
CA GLY A 173 5.33 -10.71 -20.59
C GLY A 173 6.00 -10.33 -19.27
N VAL A 174 5.69 -11.05 -18.19
CA VAL A 174 6.34 -10.95 -16.88
C VAL A 174 7.14 -12.21 -16.62
N ARG A 175 8.44 -12.07 -16.35
CA ARG A 175 9.32 -13.19 -16.02
C ARG A 175 9.41 -13.36 -14.51
N PHE A 176 9.12 -14.58 -14.03
CA PHE A 176 9.25 -14.93 -12.61
C PHE A 176 10.67 -15.38 -12.29
N VAL A 177 11.24 -14.84 -11.23
CA VAL A 177 12.58 -15.09 -10.73
C VAL A 177 12.58 -15.11 -9.20
N ASP A 178 13.67 -15.58 -8.59
CA ASP A 178 13.90 -15.42 -7.15
C ASP A 178 14.16 -13.94 -6.77
N ALA A 179 14.07 -13.63 -5.47
CA ALA A 179 14.22 -12.27 -4.98
C ALA A 179 15.61 -11.68 -5.21
N ASP A 180 16.66 -12.47 -5.05
CA ASP A 180 18.04 -12.00 -5.22
C ASP A 180 18.32 -11.64 -6.69
N THR A 181 17.87 -12.46 -7.62
CA THR A 181 17.92 -12.17 -9.07
C THR A 181 17.13 -10.92 -9.41
N LEU A 182 15.92 -10.76 -8.83
CA LEU A 182 15.09 -9.58 -9.05
C LEU A 182 15.80 -8.32 -8.59
N LEU A 183 16.30 -8.29 -7.35
CA LEU A 183 16.98 -7.13 -6.76
C LEU A 183 18.20 -6.72 -7.58
N ALA A 184 19.03 -7.68 -7.97
CA ALA A 184 20.26 -7.43 -8.71
C ALA A 184 20.02 -6.96 -10.16
N ALA A 185 18.91 -7.39 -10.79
CA ALA A 185 18.65 -7.12 -12.21
C ALA A 185 17.80 -5.85 -12.43
N SER A 186 17.08 -5.37 -11.42
CA SER A 186 16.08 -4.31 -11.57
C SER A 186 16.69 -2.90 -11.52
N ASP A 187 16.14 -2.02 -12.35
CA ASP A 187 16.41 -0.57 -12.31
C ASP A 187 15.40 0.16 -11.42
N VAL A 188 14.21 -0.42 -11.26
CA VAL A 188 13.19 -0.03 -10.28
C VAL A 188 12.68 -1.28 -9.57
N VAL A 189 12.63 -1.26 -8.25
CA VAL A 189 12.04 -2.32 -7.42
C VAL A 189 10.75 -1.79 -6.79
N CYS A 190 9.61 -2.45 -7.08
CA CYS A 190 8.32 -2.16 -6.47
C CYS A 190 7.96 -3.22 -5.43
N VAL A 191 7.64 -2.77 -4.21
CA VAL A 191 7.13 -3.60 -3.12
C VAL A 191 5.60 -3.62 -3.21
N LEU A 192 5.03 -4.80 -3.53
CA LEU A 192 3.60 -5.03 -3.66
C LEU A 192 3.15 -6.33 -2.95
N THR A 193 3.92 -6.74 -1.95
CA THR A 193 3.62 -7.87 -1.08
C THR A 193 2.92 -7.42 0.20
N PRO A 194 1.98 -8.21 0.77
CA PRO A 194 1.39 -7.88 2.06
C PRO A 194 2.44 -7.96 3.19
N LEU A 195 2.17 -7.26 4.29
CA LEU A 195 2.95 -7.38 5.52
C LEU A 195 2.53 -8.66 6.25
N THR A 196 3.49 -9.55 6.46
CA THR A 196 3.39 -10.77 7.26
C THR A 196 4.66 -10.91 8.10
N PRO A 197 4.72 -11.84 9.07
CA PRO A 197 5.98 -12.11 9.78
C PRO A 197 7.16 -12.41 8.84
N GLU A 198 6.92 -13.08 7.71
CA GLU A 198 7.95 -13.46 6.74
C GLU A 198 8.35 -12.32 5.79
N THR A 199 7.51 -11.30 5.64
CA THR A 199 7.78 -10.15 4.76
C THR A 199 8.16 -8.89 5.53
N ARG A 200 8.11 -8.94 6.87
CA ARG A 200 8.60 -7.83 7.68
C ARG A 200 10.10 -7.63 7.43
N HIS A 201 10.45 -6.38 7.10
CA HIS A 201 11.80 -5.98 6.71
C HIS A 201 12.40 -6.86 5.58
N LEU A 202 11.56 -7.31 4.65
CA LEU A 202 12.00 -8.02 3.44
C LEU A 202 13.03 -7.19 2.65
N ILE A 203 12.90 -5.87 2.68
CA ILE A 203 13.86 -4.91 2.16
C ILE A 203 14.66 -4.36 3.34
N ASP A 204 15.65 -5.11 3.75
CA ASP A 204 16.65 -4.77 4.76
C ASP A 204 17.95 -4.21 4.11
N ALA A 205 18.96 -3.94 4.93
CA ALA A 205 20.26 -3.46 4.46
C ALA A 205 20.92 -4.42 3.45
N ALA A 206 20.75 -5.74 3.63
CA ALA A 206 21.31 -6.74 2.72
C ALA A 206 20.58 -6.76 1.37
N ALA A 207 19.25 -6.63 1.39
CA ALA A 207 18.45 -6.50 0.17
C ALA A 207 18.81 -5.21 -0.60
N LEU A 208 18.91 -4.07 0.09
CA LEU A 208 19.34 -2.79 -0.49
C LEU A 208 20.75 -2.87 -1.07
N ALA A 209 21.66 -3.61 -0.44
CA ALA A 209 23.01 -3.79 -0.94
C ALA A 209 23.09 -4.65 -2.21
N ARG A 210 22.07 -5.48 -2.50
CA ARG A 210 21.97 -6.27 -3.75
C ARG A 210 21.42 -5.46 -4.91
N MET A 211 20.71 -4.35 -4.65
CA MET A 211 20.18 -3.49 -5.72
C MET A 211 21.32 -2.79 -6.48
N LYS A 212 21.05 -2.44 -7.74
CA LYS A 212 21.98 -1.63 -8.51
C LYS A 212 22.18 -0.25 -7.84
N PRO A 213 23.37 0.34 -7.86
CA PRO A 213 23.58 1.72 -7.37
C PRO A 213 22.72 2.76 -8.08
N THR A 214 22.28 2.47 -9.29
CA THR A 214 21.38 3.32 -10.09
C THR A 214 19.90 3.02 -9.89
N ALA A 215 19.55 2.06 -9.04
CA ALA A 215 18.17 1.63 -8.87
C ALA A 215 17.35 2.54 -7.96
N TYR A 216 16.05 2.44 -8.12
CA TYR A 216 15.02 3.11 -7.30
C TYR A 216 14.16 2.07 -6.59
N LEU A 217 13.79 2.35 -5.33
CA LEU A 217 12.84 1.56 -4.55
C LEU A 217 11.49 2.28 -4.48
N VAL A 218 10.38 1.58 -4.72
CA VAL A 218 9.02 2.13 -4.57
C VAL A 218 8.19 1.21 -3.66
N ASN A 219 7.59 1.76 -2.61
CA ASN A 219 6.73 1.00 -1.70
C ASN A 219 5.33 1.64 -1.62
N THR A 220 4.33 0.92 -2.09
CA THR A 220 2.90 1.25 -1.98
C THR A 220 2.11 0.09 -1.34
N ALA A 221 2.80 -0.81 -0.64
CA ALA A 221 2.20 -1.95 0.05
C ALA A 221 1.98 -1.67 1.53
N ARG A 222 3.02 -1.85 2.36
CA ARG A 222 3.05 -1.56 3.79
C ARG A 222 4.45 -1.09 4.21
N GLY A 223 4.52 -0.12 5.13
CA GLY A 223 5.78 0.42 5.63
C GLY A 223 6.70 -0.65 6.19
N GLY A 224 6.21 -1.49 7.09
CA GLY A 224 7.00 -2.53 7.75
C GLY A 224 7.60 -3.62 6.84
N VAL A 225 7.33 -3.61 5.52
CA VAL A 225 8.04 -4.47 4.55
C VAL A 225 9.45 -3.94 4.25
N VAL A 226 9.67 -2.64 4.44
CA VAL A 226 10.97 -1.99 4.27
C VAL A 226 11.51 -1.63 5.65
N ASP A 227 12.77 -1.93 5.91
CA ASP A 227 13.50 -1.37 7.04
C ASP A 227 13.83 0.10 6.72
N GLU A 228 13.07 1.02 7.33
CA GLU A 228 13.16 2.45 7.08
C GLU A 228 14.53 3.02 7.47
N SER A 229 15.13 2.51 8.56
CA SER A 229 16.48 2.92 8.99
C SER A 229 17.53 2.51 7.96
N ALA A 230 17.48 1.27 7.50
CA ALA A 230 18.38 0.78 6.46
C ALA A 230 18.21 1.55 5.13
N LEU A 231 16.97 1.94 4.80
CA LEU A 231 16.69 2.76 3.62
C LEU A 231 17.31 4.16 3.73
N VAL A 232 17.17 4.83 4.89
CA VAL A 232 17.80 6.14 5.16
C VAL A 232 19.30 6.06 4.99
N ASP A 233 19.94 5.04 5.57
CA ASP A 233 21.38 4.81 5.45
C ASP A 233 21.80 4.58 3.99
N ALA A 234 21.04 3.78 3.25
CA ALA A 234 21.32 3.49 1.84
C ALA A 234 21.20 4.73 0.95
N LEU A 235 20.19 5.57 1.18
CA LEU A 235 20.00 6.83 0.45
C LEU A 235 21.10 7.85 0.78
N THR A 236 21.43 7.99 2.06
CA THR A 236 22.46 8.92 2.53
C THR A 236 23.85 8.53 2.00
N ALA A 237 24.15 7.23 1.96
CA ALA A 237 25.40 6.71 1.41
C ALA A 237 25.40 6.63 -0.13
N GLY A 238 24.31 6.99 -0.81
CA GLY A 238 24.20 6.89 -2.28
C GLY A 238 24.29 5.44 -2.79
N ARG A 239 23.89 4.46 -1.98
CA ARG A 239 23.93 3.04 -2.33
C ARG A 239 22.88 2.68 -3.38
N ILE A 240 21.75 3.39 -3.36
CA ILE A 240 20.74 3.41 -4.43
C ILE A 240 20.46 4.85 -4.85
N SER A 241 19.92 5.04 -6.05
CA SER A 241 19.69 6.39 -6.59
C SER A 241 18.56 7.17 -5.93
N GLY A 242 17.54 6.48 -5.41
CA GLY A 242 16.42 7.11 -4.75
C GLY A 242 15.32 6.14 -4.36
N ALA A 243 14.29 6.66 -3.71
CA ALA A 243 13.12 5.88 -3.34
C ALA A 243 11.82 6.71 -3.40
N ALA A 244 10.68 6.02 -3.37
CA ALA A 244 9.37 6.62 -3.17
C ALA A 244 8.51 5.75 -2.24
N LEU A 245 7.94 6.35 -1.21
CA LEU A 245 7.12 5.66 -0.22
C LEU A 245 5.74 6.32 -0.14
N ASP A 246 4.69 5.51 -0.20
CA ASP A 246 3.32 5.92 0.11
C ASP A 246 2.89 5.44 1.50
N VAL A 247 3.68 4.55 2.12
CA VAL A 247 3.37 3.86 3.37
C VAL A 247 4.57 3.86 4.31
N PHE A 248 4.30 3.85 5.64
CA PHE A 248 5.30 3.95 6.70
C PHE A 248 5.04 2.93 7.80
N ASP A 249 6.07 2.53 8.57
CA ASP A 249 5.93 1.50 9.61
C ASP A 249 5.05 1.96 10.79
N ASN A 250 5.07 3.26 11.11
CA ASN A 250 4.34 3.84 12.25
C ASN A 250 3.30 4.89 11.85
N GLU A 251 2.54 4.66 10.77
CA GLU A 251 1.50 5.60 10.34
C GLU A 251 0.55 6.00 11.49
N PRO A 252 0.20 7.31 11.59
CA PRO A 252 0.50 8.41 10.69
C PRO A 252 1.85 9.11 10.96
N HIS A 253 2.67 8.62 11.89
CA HIS A 253 3.99 9.19 12.18
C HIS A 253 5.01 8.73 11.15
N VAL A 254 5.74 9.69 10.60
CA VAL A 254 6.88 9.45 9.70
C VAL A 254 8.16 9.78 10.44
N ASP A 255 9.14 8.89 10.40
CA ASP A 255 10.44 9.11 11.04
C ASP A 255 11.08 10.40 10.48
N PRO A 256 11.53 11.35 11.35
CA PRO A 256 12.21 12.55 10.89
C PRO A 256 13.43 12.28 10.01
N ALA A 257 14.12 11.15 10.19
CA ALA A 257 15.23 10.75 9.33
C ALA A 257 14.78 10.48 7.90
N LEU A 258 13.61 9.86 7.69
CA LEU A 258 13.00 9.70 6.35
C LEU A 258 12.65 11.05 5.75
N LEU A 259 12.07 11.99 6.53
CA LEU A 259 11.72 13.31 6.02
C LEU A 259 12.95 14.10 5.56
N ALA A 260 14.11 13.85 6.16
CA ALA A 260 15.39 14.49 5.83
C ALA A 260 16.20 13.73 4.76
N ALA A 261 15.84 12.49 4.43
CA ALA A 261 16.60 11.65 3.51
C ALA A 261 16.68 12.25 2.09
N PRO A 262 17.83 12.17 1.44
CA PRO A 262 17.97 12.66 0.07
C PRO A 262 17.25 11.74 -0.93
N ASN A 263 16.87 12.29 -2.08
CA ASN A 263 16.31 11.54 -3.21
C ASN A 263 15.10 10.66 -2.84
N LEU A 264 14.27 11.12 -1.89
CA LEU A 264 13.09 10.42 -1.41
C LEU A 264 11.82 11.21 -1.74
N VAL A 265 10.86 10.52 -2.35
CA VAL A 265 9.50 11.01 -2.61
C VAL A 265 8.56 10.37 -1.60
N LEU A 266 7.74 11.16 -0.92
CA LEU A 266 6.81 10.71 0.11
C LEU A 266 5.40 11.13 -0.22
N THR A 267 4.44 10.23 -0.02
CA THR A 267 2.99 10.50 -0.09
C THR A 267 2.28 9.84 1.10
N PRO A 268 1.21 10.45 1.66
CA PRO A 268 0.62 10.05 2.94
C PRO A 268 -0.46 8.98 2.76
N HIS A 269 -0.10 7.77 2.30
CA HIS A 269 -0.97 6.60 2.11
C HIS A 269 -2.20 6.91 1.24
N ILE A 270 -1.96 7.49 0.07
CA ILE A 270 -2.99 7.94 -0.86
C ILE A 270 -3.08 7.12 -2.16
N ALA A 271 -2.41 5.97 -2.24
CA ALA A 271 -2.40 5.18 -3.47
C ALA A 271 -3.79 4.80 -3.99
N SER A 272 -4.78 4.65 -3.11
CA SER A 272 -6.17 4.39 -3.49
C SER A 272 -7.07 5.64 -3.50
N ALA A 273 -6.53 6.86 -3.37
CA ALA A 273 -7.30 8.09 -3.14
C ALA A 273 -7.90 8.72 -4.41
N GLY A 274 -8.28 7.92 -5.39
CA GLY A 274 -9.15 8.37 -6.48
C GLY A 274 -10.60 8.52 -5.97
N ALA A 275 -11.31 9.61 -6.30
CA ALA A 275 -12.67 9.85 -5.82
C ALA A 275 -13.60 8.67 -6.14
N ALA A 276 -13.72 8.27 -7.41
CA ALA A 276 -14.55 7.13 -7.80
C ALA A 276 -14.10 5.81 -7.15
N THR A 277 -12.79 5.65 -6.89
CA THR A 277 -12.25 4.46 -6.21
C THR A 277 -12.69 4.41 -4.75
N ARG A 278 -12.58 5.52 -4.02
CA ARG A 278 -13.02 5.61 -2.61
C ARG A 278 -14.52 5.39 -2.47
N ASP A 279 -15.32 5.94 -3.38
CA ASP A 279 -16.75 5.68 -3.44
C ASP A 279 -17.05 4.19 -3.66
N ALA A 280 -16.39 3.56 -4.63
CA ALA A 280 -16.56 2.14 -4.89
C ALA A 280 -16.13 1.25 -3.70
N MET A 281 -15.04 1.61 -3.00
CA MET A 281 -14.62 0.94 -1.77
C MET A 281 -15.70 1.04 -0.68
N GLY A 282 -16.23 2.25 -0.46
CA GLY A 282 -17.30 2.49 0.52
C GLY A 282 -18.57 1.69 0.19
N VAL A 283 -18.99 1.69 -1.08
CA VAL A 283 -20.15 0.89 -1.55
C VAL A 283 -19.91 -0.59 -1.30
N LEU A 284 -18.76 -1.14 -1.67
CA LEU A 284 -18.45 -2.55 -1.49
C LEU A 284 -18.41 -2.98 -0.01
N ALA A 285 -17.89 -2.12 0.87
CA ALA A 285 -17.91 -2.35 2.31
C ALA A 285 -19.34 -2.42 2.85
N VAL A 286 -20.20 -1.48 2.45
CA VAL A 286 -21.62 -1.46 2.82
C VAL A 286 -22.37 -2.67 2.27
N ASP A 287 -22.09 -3.09 1.04
CA ASP A 287 -22.70 -4.28 0.44
C ASP A 287 -22.31 -5.57 1.19
N ASN A 288 -21.07 -5.67 1.70
CA ASN A 288 -20.65 -6.75 2.59
C ASN A 288 -21.43 -6.76 3.91
N VAL A 289 -21.58 -5.59 4.55
CA VAL A 289 -22.39 -5.45 5.77
C VAL A 289 -23.83 -5.87 5.52
N ALA A 290 -24.45 -5.36 4.46
CA ALA A 290 -25.83 -5.67 4.10
C ALA A 290 -26.03 -7.17 3.82
N ALA A 291 -25.08 -7.83 3.15
CA ALA A 291 -25.14 -9.26 2.92
C ALA A 291 -25.18 -10.05 4.23
N VAL A 292 -24.24 -9.80 5.13
CA VAL A 292 -24.16 -10.52 6.42
C VAL A 292 -25.38 -10.25 7.29
N LEU A 293 -25.78 -8.99 7.47
CA LEU A 293 -26.93 -8.63 8.32
C LEU A 293 -28.28 -9.15 7.79
N THR A 294 -28.35 -9.53 6.52
CA THR A 294 -29.55 -10.17 5.91
C THR A 294 -29.42 -11.69 5.80
N GLY A 295 -28.43 -12.31 6.48
CA GLY A 295 -28.21 -13.75 6.49
C GLY A 295 -27.61 -14.32 5.20
N ARG A 296 -27.09 -13.48 4.31
CA ARG A 296 -26.39 -13.90 3.10
C ARG A 296 -24.87 -14.00 3.35
N PRO A 297 -24.16 -14.85 2.61
CA PRO A 297 -22.71 -14.87 2.66
C PRO A 297 -22.09 -13.49 2.34
N ALA A 298 -21.02 -13.14 3.06
CA ALA A 298 -20.22 -11.96 2.72
C ALA A 298 -19.65 -12.07 1.30
N LEU A 299 -19.57 -10.95 0.60
CA LEU A 299 -19.05 -10.89 -0.78
C LEU A 299 -17.53 -11.09 -0.83
N ASN A 300 -16.83 -10.55 0.15
CA ASN A 300 -15.36 -10.51 0.21
C ASN A 300 -14.85 -10.89 1.62
N PRO A 301 -15.14 -12.11 2.11
CA PRO A 301 -14.68 -12.51 3.43
C PRO A 301 -13.16 -12.70 3.43
N VAL A 302 -12.51 -12.20 4.48
CA VAL A 302 -11.10 -12.45 4.79
C VAL A 302 -11.01 -13.81 5.51
N ARG A 303 -10.00 -14.60 5.15
CA ARG A 303 -9.74 -15.93 5.73
C ARG A 303 -8.31 -16.00 6.26
#